data_e452c8ba84077f1d136015319fd87450
#
_entry.id   e452c8ba84077f1d136015319fd87450
#
_cell.length_a   1.000
_cell.length_b   1.000
_cell.length_c   1.000
_cell.angle_alpha   90.00
_cell.angle_beta   90.00
_cell.angle_gamma   90.00
#
_symmetry.space_group_name_H-M   'P 1'
#
loop_
_entity.id
_entity.type
_entity.pdbx_description
1 polymer ?
#
loop_
_entity_poly.entity_id
_entity_poly.type
_entity_poly.pdbx_seq_one_letter_code
_entity_poly.pdbx_strand_id
1 'polypeptide(L)'
;MTTSGKRGKVLRSDARDIVYNVIKYFQEEKNLERYHPFQYANARAAMATGLSVSTIVKIKKEGQLAEEKKTRIRTPSKGRRGLHNTRVPIDNFDICAIGNIVNSIYDVRKEVPTLNKILASAKKDLNFKGSKTTLRRILKNKLGYRFKKCRQNRSILIEKDNIKAWRARYLRRIRENDALGPDKKPVIYMDETWIHAHYTVSKCWQSSRDKGVRKNDSPGQRWVIVHAGSENGFVSGAGLVFKAKCKTGDYHDEMDGQNFLKYLNEKLIPNLPPSCILVLDNASYHSMQLDKAPTTATRKDDVKKFMKEHNITYREEWTKAELLTELKKQMPEKKYVVDELLKSHGHEVLRLPPYNCDLNPIEHIWNLLKQRVADKNVEQHENKIEQLTKDAISSITAEDWKKQINHIKRVEETYWTRDVTNETEIDDFIIRVGMDSSDDSSSETDTSAEERDSEMSGIEEIDYDDPGEGTSTSTKTGDRPSTSQN
;
A
#
# COMPACT_ATOMS: atom_id res chain seq x y z
N MET A 1 41.66 10.45 -42.82
CA MET A 1 41.08 10.12 -41.49
C MET A 1 39.73 10.78 -41.40
N THR A 2 38.67 10.02 -41.55
CA THR A 2 37.28 10.49 -41.42
C THR A 2 36.90 10.49 -39.95
N THR A 3 36.85 11.68 -39.34
CA THR A 3 36.37 11.83 -37.95
C THR A 3 34.87 11.61 -37.91
N SER A 4 34.44 10.50 -37.29
CA SER A 4 33.06 10.21 -36.99
C SER A 4 32.49 11.32 -36.09
N GLY A 5 31.64 12.18 -36.66
CA GLY A 5 31.00 13.27 -35.97
C GLY A 5 30.03 12.73 -34.89
N LYS A 6 30.27 13.01 -33.63
CA LYS A 6 29.32 12.72 -32.50
C LYS A 6 28.03 13.51 -32.73
N ARG A 7 26.99 12.84 -33.25
CA ARG A 7 25.64 13.39 -33.29
C ARG A 7 25.06 13.52 -31.87
N GLY A 8 24.56 14.70 -31.50
CA GLY A 8 23.49 14.78 -30.49
C GLY A 8 23.71 15.59 -29.21
N LYS A 9 24.90 16.16 -28.90
CA LYS A 9 25.01 17.06 -27.74
C LYS A 9 25.14 18.52 -28.16
N VAL A 10 24.16 19.35 -27.74
CA VAL A 10 24.22 20.80 -27.94
C VAL A 10 25.30 21.39 -27.00
N LEU A 11 26.26 22.13 -27.53
CA LEU A 11 27.28 22.83 -26.75
C LEU A 11 26.62 23.92 -25.89
N ARG A 12 27.03 24.01 -24.65
CA ARG A 12 26.62 25.09 -23.73
C ARG A 12 27.28 26.43 -24.15
N SER A 13 26.75 27.55 -23.68
CA SER A 13 27.23 28.89 -24.00
C SER A 13 28.75 29.04 -23.83
N ASP A 14 29.28 28.60 -22.67
CA ASP A 14 30.71 28.71 -22.35
C ASP A 14 31.60 27.93 -23.36
N ALA A 15 31.17 26.72 -23.75
CA ALA A 15 31.87 25.94 -24.73
C ALA A 15 31.81 26.57 -26.15
N ARG A 16 30.73 27.29 -26.46
CA ARG A 16 30.58 28.05 -27.72
C ARG A 16 31.45 29.30 -27.73
N ASP A 17 31.62 29.96 -26.59
CA ASP A 17 32.54 31.11 -26.45
C ASP A 17 34.00 30.65 -26.67
N ILE A 18 34.43 29.53 -26.12
CA ILE A 18 35.74 28.95 -26.33
C ILE A 18 35.95 28.63 -27.81
N VAL A 19 35.01 27.97 -28.46
CA VAL A 19 35.12 27.67 -29.91
C VAL A 19 35.20 28.95 -30.74
N TYR A 20 34.49 30.00 -30.36
CA TYR A 20 34.54 31.28 -31.05
C TYR A 20 35.92 31.94 -30.91
N ASN A 21 36.51 31.92 -29.73
CA ASN A 21 37.87 32.45 -29.55
C ASN A 21 38.92 31.69 -30.36
N VAL A 22 38.78 30.37 -30.45
CA VAL A 22 39.65 29.55 -31.33
C VAL A 22 39.49 29.91 -32.80
N ILE A 23 38.26 30.21 -33.24
CA ILE A 23 38.00 30.67 -34.61
C ILE A 23 38.66 32.01 -34.87
N LYS A 24 38.55 32.95 -33.93
CA LYS A 24 39.22 34.26 -34.04
C LYS A 24 40.73 34.12 -34.15
N TYR A 25 41.32 33.34 -33.25
CA TYR A 25 42.76 33.08 -33.28
C TYR A 25 43.23 32.61 -34.65
N PHE A 26 42.56 31.62 -35.25
CA PHE A 26 42.96 31.14 -36.57
C PHE A 26 42.63 32.09 -37.71
N GLN A 27 41.70 33.01 -37.53
CA GLN A 27 41.48 34.09 -38.51
C GLN A 27 42.55 35.16 -38.46
N GLU A 28 43.02 35.56 -37.29
CA GLU A 28 44.13 36.45 -37.09
C GLU A 28 45.43 35.87 -37.68
N GLU A 29 45.66 34.54 -37.43
CA GLU A 29 46.79 33.81 -38.01
C GLU A 29 46.75 33.82 -39.55
N LYS A 30 45.56 33.70 -40.16
CA LYS A 30 45.39 33.82 -41.62
C LYS A 30 45.73 35.22 -42.13
N ASN A 31 45.35 36.27 -41.40
CA ASN A 31 45.57 37.65 -41.82
C ASN A 31 47.01 38.08 -41.67
N LEU A 32 47.84 37.39 -40.87
CA LEU A 32 49.25 37.67 -40.67
C LEU A 32 50.16 37.08 -41.80
N GLU A 33 49.57 36.66 -42.92
CA GLU A 33 50.24 36.12 -44.11
C GLU A 33 51.31 35.04 -43.83
N ARG A 34 51.19 34.30 -42.75
CA ARG A 34 52.06 33.21 -42.40
C ARG A 34 51.65 31.95 -43.15
N TYR A 35 52.57 31.50 -44.05
CA TYR A 35 52.65 30.25 -44.80
C TYR A 35 51.38 29.39 -45.05
N HIS A 36 51.23 28.91 -46.32
CA HIS A 36 50.42 27.72 -46.68
C HIS A 36 50.64 26.60 -45.65
N PRO A 37 49.77 26.24 -44.89
CA PRO A 37 48.41 25.74 -44.88
C PRO A 37 47.41 26.56 -44.06
N PHE A 38 47.73 27.78 -43.67
CA PHE A 38 46.88 28.60 -42.75
C PHE A 38 45.66 29.23 -43.41
N GLN A 39 45.54 29.13 -44.74
CA GLN A 39 44.43 29.72 -45.51
C GLN A 39 43.02 29.21 -45.14
N TYR A 40 42.93 27.98 -44.60
CA TYR A 40 41.66 27.34 -44.29
C TYR A 40 41.30 27.45 -42.80
N ALA A 41 41.19 28.68 -42.28
CA ALA A 41 40.93 28.93 -40.87
C ALA A 41 39.71 28.13 -40.29
N ASN A 42 38.59 28.07 -41.01
CA ASN A 42 37.42 27.30 -40.56
C ASN A 42 37.67 25.78 -40.51
N ALA A 43 38.41 25.23 -41.47
CA ALA A 43 38.79 23.82 -41.49
C ALA A 43 39.76 23.48 -40.34
N ARG A 44 40.72 24.37 -40.06
CA ARG A 44 41.68 24.24 -38.95
C ARG A 44 40.91 24.32 -37.59
N ALA A 45 39.99 25.28 -37.44
CA ALA A 45 39.14 25.36 -36.28
C ALA A 45 38.26 24.13 -36.09
N ALA A 46 37.74 23.55 -37.16
CA ALA A 46 37.00 22.29 -37.14
C ALA A 46 37.87 21.12 -36.64
N MET A 47 39.11 21.03 -37.16
CA MET A 47 40.08 20.01 -36.71
C MET A 47 40.49 20.21 -35.25
N ALA A 48 40.75 21.45 -34.83
CA ALA A 48 41.16 21.77 -33.45
C ALA A 48 40.09 21.52 -32.44
N THR A 49 38.80 21.73 -32.80
CA THR A 49 37.64 21.58 -31.87
C THR A 49 36.92 20.25 -32.00
N GLY A 50 37.24 19.44 -33.01
CA GLY A 50 36.51 18.18 -33.30
C GLY A 50 35.09 18.38 -33.82
N LEU A 51 34.73 19.61 -34.25
CA LEU A 51 33.41 19.96 -34.76
C LEU A 51 33.37 19.96 -36.30
N SER A 52 32.16 19.80 -36.88
CA SER A 52 32.02 19.91 -38.33
C SER A 52 32.26 21.35 -38.82
N VAL A 53 32.78 21.56 -40.00
CA VAL A 53 32.99 22.87 -40.60
C VAL A 53 31.69 23.70 -40.65
N SER A 54 30.55 23.06 -40.92
CA SER A 54 29.23 23.71 -40.91
C SER A 54 28.85 24.25 -39.54
N THR A 55 29.19 23.55 -38.45
CA THR A 55 29.00 24.00 -37.10
C THR A 55 29.89 25.18 -36.74
N ILE A 56 31.16 25.13 -37.18
CA ILE A 56 32.11 26.23 -36.99
C ILE A 56 31.62 27.52 -37.68
N VAL A 57 31.15 27.43 -38.94
CA VAL A 57 30.58 28.58 -39.65
C VAL A 57 29.37 29.19 -38.95
N LYS A 58 28.48 28.35 -38.37
CA LYS A 58 27.33 28.81 -37.60
C LYS A 58 27.77 29.56 -36.34
N ILE A 59 28.66 28.98 -35.54
CA ILE A 59 29.16 29.59 -34.29
C ILE A 59 29.87 30.89 -34.60
N LYS A 60 30.66 30.97 -35.70
CA LYS A 60 31.31 32.20 -36.17
C LYS A 60 30.26 33.31 -36.39
N LYS A 61 29.19 33.02 -37.17
CA LYS A 61 28.14 34.01 -37.43
C LYS A 61 27.44 34.46 -36.13
N GLU A 62 27.14 33.50 -35.23
CA GLU A 62 26.55 33.80 -33.94
C GLU A 62 27.46 34.70 -33.06
N GLY A 63 28.77 34.44 -33.09
CA GLY A 63 29.77 35.23 -32.39
C GLY A 63 29.85 36.65 -32.91
N GLN A 64 29.93 36.85 -34.23
CA GLN A 64 29.96 38.17 -34.88
C GLN A 64 28.73 38.96 -34.53
N LEU A 65 27.53 38.37 -34.61
CA LEU A 65 26.28 39.03 -34.21
C LEU A 65 26.23 39.37 -32.71
N ALA A 66 26.85 38.56 -31.87
CA ALA A 66 26.90 38.80 -30.43
C ALA A 66 27.86 39.94 -30.11
N GLU A 67 28.93 40.08 -30.84
CA GLU A 67 29.90 41.23 -30.74
C GLU A 67 29.26 42.53 -31.17
N GLU A 68 28.62 42.58 -32.35
CA GLU A 68 27.88 43.76 -32.82
C GLU A 68 26.87 44.26 -31.81
N LYS A 69 26.15 43.32 -31.16
CA LYS A 69 25.09 43.61 -30.16
C LYS A 69 25.60 43.74 -28.72
N LYS A 70 26.91 43.65 -28.49
CA LYS A 70 27.53 43.60 -27.15
C LYS A 70 26.85 42.57 -26.20
N THR A 71 26.51 41.42 -26.73
CA THR A 71 25.85 40.32 -26.00
C THR A 71 26.69 39.05 -26.01
N ARG A 72 26.37 38.07 -25.18
CA ARG A 72 27.01 36.75 -25.17
C ARG A 72 26.36 35.81 -26.18
N ILE A 73 27.15 34.87 -26.77
CA ILE A 73 26.64 33.77 -27.58
C ILE A 73 25.70 32.90 -26.74
N ARG A 74 24.48 32.67 -27.21
CA ARG A 74 23.45 31.90 -26.52
C ARG A 74 23.41 30.44 -27.01
N THR A 75 23.09 29.52 -26.09
CA THR A 75 22.90 28.11 -26.48
C THR A 75 21.69 27.98 -27.42
N PRO A 76 21.84 27.41 -28.64
CA PRO A 76 20.71 27.22 -29.55
C PRO A 76 19.65 26.30 -28.91
N SER A 77 18.40 26.46 -29.29
CA SER A 77 17.25 25.61 -28.96
C SER A 77 16.75 25.59 -27.50
N LYS A 78 17.35 26.31 -26.57
CA LYS A 78 16.62 26.72 -25.37
C LYS A 78 16.10 28.15 -25.53
N GLY A 79 15.55 28.47 -26.70
CA GLY A 79 14.60 29.58 -26.76
C GLY A 79 13.62 29.32 -25.61
N ARG A 80 13.57 30.17 -24.61
CA ARG A 80 12.48 30.20 -23.64
C ARG A 80 11.24 30.13 -24.51
N ARG A 81 10.60 28.94 -24.58
CA ARG A 81 9.19 28.91 -24.91
C ARG A 81 8.65 29.97 -23.97
N GLY A 82 8.17 31.07 -24.55
CA GLY A 82 7.63 32.15 -23.74
C GLY A 82 6.77 31.45 -22.74
N LEU A 83 6.96 31.74 -21.46
CA LEU A 83 6.05 31.32 -20.45
C LEU A 83 4.71 31.97 -20.83
N HIS A 84 4.04 31.37 -21.83
CA HIS A 84 2.61 31.49 -21.93
C HIS A 84 2.10 30.91 -20.62
N ASN A 85 2.03 31.76 -19.62
CA ASN A 85 1.37 31.56 -18.35
C ASN A 85 -0.14 31.47 -18.61
N THR A 86 -0.55 30.56 -19.51
CA THR A 86 -1.89 30.04 -19.51
C THR A 86 -1.99 29.05 -18.36
N ARG A 87 -1.80 29.57 -17.13
CA ARG A 87 -2.35 28.91 -15.96
C ARG A 87 -3.85 28.97 -16.19
N VAL A 88 -4.41 27.82 -16.55
CA VAL A 88 -5.87 27.67 -16.51
C VAL A 88 -6.24 28.00 -15.06
N PRO A 89 -6.98 29.08 -14.78
CA PRO A 89 -7.42 29.39 -13.44
C PRO A 89 -8.31 28.20 -13.01
N ILE A 90 -7.90 27.49 -12.00
CA ILE A 90 -8.59 26.32 -11.47
C ILE A 90 -8.83 26.65 -10.01
N ASP A 91 -10.08 26.82 -9.65
CA ASP A 91 -10.51 27.05 -8.29
C ASP A 91 -10.75 25.72 -7.54
N ASN A 92 -11.12 25.83 -6.27
CA ASN A 92 -11.41 24.67 -5.45
C ASN A 92 -12.67 23.93 -5.91
N PHE A 93 -13.63 24.66 -6.51
CA PHE A 93 -14.84 24.06 -7.06
C PHE A 93 -14.50 23.16 -8.25
N ASP A 94 -13.67 23.61 -9.18
CA ASP A 94 -13.20 22.83 -10.32
C ASP A 94 -12.47 21.55 -9.85
N ILE A 95 -11.68 21.65 -8.79
CA ILE A 95 -10.95 20.49 -8.22
C ILE A 95 -11.93 19.46 -7.66
N CYS A 96 -12.90 19.90 -6.85
CA CYS A 96 -13.95 19.02 -6.32
C CYS A 96 -14.79 18.39 -7.44
N ALA A 97 -15.17 19.19 -8.44
CA ALA A 97 -15.95 18.73 -9.56
C ALA A 97 -15.20 17.67 -10.40
N ILE A 98 -13.89 17.83 -10.60
CA ILE A 98 -13.05 16.81 -11.25
C ILE A 98 -13.02 15.51 -10.41
N GLY A 99 -12.93 15.63 -9.08
CA GLY A 99 -13.03 14.48 -8.17
C GLY A 99 -14.36 13.74 -8.33
N ASN A 100 -15.47 14.48 -8.35
CA ASN A 100 -16.80 13.91 -8.54
C ASN A 100 -16.96 13.25 -9.91
N ILE A 101 -16.35 13.79 -10.97
CA ILE A 101 -16.32 13.15 -12.30
C ILE A 101 -15.62 11.79 -12.23
N VAL A 102 -14.49 11.69 -11.52
CA VAL A 102 -13.78 10.40 -11.35
C VAL A 102 -14.68 9.39 -10.65
N ASN A 103 -15.34 9.80 -9.56
CA ASN A 103 -16.26 8.96 -8.80
C ASN A 103 -17.47 8.56 -9.65
N SER A 104 -18.07 9.48 -10.39
CA SER A 104 -19.23 9.19 -11.24
C SER A 104 -18.93 8.18 -12.36
N ILE A 105 -17.70 8.14 -12.88
CA ILE A 105 -17.29 7.13 -13.86
C ILE A 105 -17.29 5.74 -13.22
N TYR A 106 -16.86 5.62 -11.94
CA TYR A 106 -16.94 4.36 -11.20
C TYR A 106 -18.37 3.98 -10.80
N ASP A 107 -19.08 4.92 -10.18
CA ASP A 107 -20.33 4.62 -9.47
C ASP A 107 -21.53 4.56 -10.42
N VAL A 108 -21.61 5.52 -11.37
CA VAL A 108 -22.75 5.65 -12.29
C VAL A 108 -22.51 4.88 -13.59
N ARG A 109 -21.33 5.07 -14.22
CA ARG A 109 -21.05 4.43 -15.50
C ARG A 109 -20.53 3.01 -15.37
N LYS A 110 -20.11 2.59 -14.16
CA LYS A 110 -19.48 1.28 -13.90
C LYS A 110 -18.28 1.00 -14.80
N GLU A 111 -17.52 2.05 -15.11
CA GLU A 111 -16.34 1.99 -15.98
C GLU A 111 -15.07 2.39 -15.25
N VAL A 112 -13.93 1.86 -15.70
CA VAL A 112 -12.62 2.29 -15.18
C VAL A 112 -12.30 3.69 -15.74
N PRO A 113 -12.06 4.71 -14.88
CA PRO A 113 -11.69 6.05 -15.30
C PRO A 113 -10.29 6.06 -15.90
N THR A 114 -10.20 6.33 -17.17
CA THR A 114 -8.93 6.62 -17.83
C THR A 114 -8.74 8.13 -17.92
N LEU A 115 -7.49 8.59 -18.00
CA LEU A 115 -7.21 10.02 -18.13
C LEU A 115 -7.91 10.68 -19.33
N ASN A 116 -8.17 9.91 -20.40
CA ASN A 116 -8.92 10.38 -21.57
C ASN A 116 -10.42 10.51 -21.27
N LYS A 117 -11.03 9.54 -20.58
CA LYS A 117 -12.44 9.58 -20.19
C LYS A 117 -12.70 10.74 -19.21
N ILE A 118 -11.83 10.91 -18.21
CA ILE A 118 -11.93 12.02 -17.25
C ILE A 118 -11.79 13.36 -17.98
N LEU A 119 -10.84 13.49 -18.92
CA LEU A 119 -10.65 14.72 -19.69
C LEU A 119 -11.87 15.04 -20.58
N ALA A 120 -12.45 14.02 -21.22
CA ALA A 120 -13.64 14.19 -22.05
C ALA A 120 -14.83 14.67 -21.21
N SER A 121 -15.08 14.05 -20.05
CA SER A 121 -16.14 14.49 -19.13
C SER A 121 -15.85 15.90 -18.56
N ALA A 122 -14.63 16.17 -18.11
CA ALA A 122 -14.28 17.50 -17.59
C ALA A 122 -14.44 18.62 -18.64
N LYS A 123 -14.12 18.34 -19.91
CA LYS A 123 -14.38 19.30 -21.00
C LYS A 123 -15.86 19.51 -21.27
N LYS A 124 -16.64 18.44 -21.20
CA LYS A 124 -18.09 18.47 -21.46
C LYS A 124 -18.84 19.16 -20.30
N ASP A 125 -18.54 18.75 -19.06
CA ASP A 125 -19.37 19.08 -17.90
C ASP A 125 -18.88 20.38 -17.21
N LEU A 126 -17.57 20.69 -17.28
CA LEU A 126 -16.95 21.84 -16.63
C LEU A 126 -16.32 22.84 -17.60
N ASN A 127 -16.45 22.64 -18.91
CA ASN A 127 -15.76 23.45 -19.92
C ASN A 127 -14.23 23.58 -19.65
N PHE A 128 -13.63 22.53 -19.15
CA PHE A 128 -12.22 22.50 -18.74
C PHE A 128 -11.29 22.78 -19.92
N LYS A 129 -10.59 23.92 -19.88
CA LYS A 129 -9.68 24.38 -20.95
C LYS A 129 -8.27 23.80 -20.85
N GLY A 130 -8.00 22.98 -19.82
CA GLY A 130 -6.68 22.40 -19.57
C GLY A 130 -6.33 21.24 -20.50
N SER A 131 -5.04 21.03 -20.69
CA SER A 131 -4.50 19.88 -21.40
C SER A 131 -4.57 18.59 -20.56
N LYS A 132 -4.40 17.42 -21.20
CA LYS A 132 -4.25 16.12 -20.53
C LYS A 132 -3.15 16.14 -19.45
N THR A 133 -2.04 16.83 -19.71
CA THR A 133 -0.93 16.99 -18.75
C THR A 133 -1.34 17.84 -17.55
N THR A 134 -2.14 18.89 -17.78
CA THR A 134 -2.69 19.74 -16.70
C THR A 134 -3.63 18.93 -15.81
N LEU A 135 -4.56 18.18 -16.41
CA LEU A 135 -5.46 17.30 -15.68
C LEU A 135 -4.71 16.24 -14.84
N ARG A 136 -3.70 15.58 -15.44
CA ARG A 136 -2.85 14.62 -14.70
C ARG A 136 -2.18 15.26 -13.48
N ARG A 137 -1.73 16.51 -13.60
CA ARG A 137 -1.11 17.24 -12.49
C ARG A 137 -2.13 17.56 -11.40
N ILE A 138 -3.35 17.92 -11.75
CA ILE A 138 -4.44 18.17 -10.80
C ILE A 138 -4.78 16.88 -10.05
N LEU A 139 -5.04 15.81 -10.76
CA LEU A 139 -5.33 14.49 -10.16
C LEU A 139 -4.23 14.06 -9.20
N LYS A 140 -2.95 14.19 -9.60
CA LYS A 140 -1.82 13.75 -8.78
C LYS A 140 -1.56 14.67 -7.59
N ASN A 141 -1.49 16.00 -7.81
CA ASN A 141 -0.94 16.95 -6.83
C ASN A 141 -2.01 17.64 -5.98
N LYS A 142 -3.27 17.70 -6.45
CA LYS A 142 -4.37 18.36 -5.75
C LYS A 142 -5.37 17.35 -5.16
N LEU A 143 -5.69 16.30 -5.92
CA LEU A 143 -6.64 15.28 -5.53
C LEU A 143 -5.98 13.99 -5.00
N GLY A 144 -4.65 13.89 -5.00
CA GLY A 144 -3.93 12.74 -4.45
C GLY A 144 -4.05 11.43 -5.25
N TYR A 145 -4.70 11.45 -6.43
CA TYR A 145 -4.83 10.24 -7.24
C TYR A 145 -3.47 9.77 -7.77
N ARG A 146 -3.22 8.48 -7.67
CA ARG A 146 -2.02 7.84 -8.24
C ARG A 146 -2.45 6.74 -9.20
N PHE A 147 -1.86 6.70 -10.39
CA PHE A 147 -2.06 5.59 -11.31
C PHE A 147 -1.22 4.42 -10.85
N LYS A 148 -1.87 3.45 -10.20
CA LYS A 148 -1.24 2.24 -9.66
C LYS A 148 -1.75 1.01 -10.40
N LYS A 149 -0.97 -0.08 -10.34
CA LYS A 149 -1.44 -1.40 -10.77
C LYS A 149 -2.67 -1.77 -9.94
N CYS A 150 -3.75 -2.23 -10.58
CA CYS A 150 -4.94 -2.69 -9.88
C CYS A 150 -4.52 -3.86 -8.96
N ARG A 151 -4.52 -3.63 -7.70
CA ARG A 151 -4.50 -4.69 -6.70
C ARG A 151 -5.96 -5.04 -6.43
N GLN A 152 -6.26 -6.33 -6.30
CA GLN A 152 -7.56 -6.95 -6.02
C GLN A 152 -8.71 -5.99 -5.61
N ASN A 153 -9.96 -6.30 -5.90
CA ASN A 153 -11.22 -5.50 -5.74
C ASN A 153 -11.45 -4.81 -4.38
N ARG A 154 -10.49 -4.89 -3.46
CA ARG A 154 -10.55 -4.44 -2.08
C ARG A 154 -10.89 -2.95 -1.92
N SER A 155 -10.32 -2.07 -2.75
CA SER A 155 -10.52 -0.61 -2.60
C SER A 155 -11.95 -0.14 -2.88
N ILE A 156 -12.68 -0.84 -3.76
CA ILE A 156 -14.08 -0.51 -4.07
C ILE A 156 -15.00 -1.02 -2.95
N LEU A 157 -14.69 -2.18 -2.40
CA LEU A 157 -15.48 -2.79 -1.32
C LEU A 157 -15.37 -2.00 -0.01
N ILE A 158 -14.19 -1.44 0.29
CA ILE A 158 -13.94 -0.63 1.49
C ILE A 158 -14.81 0.64 1.54
N GLU A 159 -15.19 1.16 0.40
CA GLU A 159 -15.99 2.39 0.30
C GLU A 159 -17.51 2.16 0.34
N LYS A 160 -17.98 0.93 0.50
CA LYS A 160 -19.40 0.66 0.74
C LYS A 160 -19.84 1.24 2.09
N ASP A 161 -21.04 1.80 2.13
CA ASP A 161 -21.53 2.51 3.32
C ASP A 161 -21.64 1.62 4.56
N ASN A 162 -22.05 0.38 4.42
CA ASN A 162 -22.07 -0.59 5.51
C ASN A 162 -20.67 -0.87 6.09
N ILE A 163 -19.64 -0.88 5.24
CA ILE A 163 -18.25 -1.08 5.68
C ILE A 163 -17.70 0.18 6.36
N LYS A 164 -18.05 1.37 5.85
CA LYS A 164 -17.72 2.65 6.53
C LYS A 164 -18.34 2.73 7.91
N ALA A 165 -19.62 2.38 8.04
CA ALA A 165 -20.30 2.35 9.33
C ALA A 165 -19.66 1.37 10.32
N TRP A 166 -19.26 0.18 9.84
CA TRP A 166 -18.55 -0.79 10.68
C TRP A 166 -17.18 -0.25 11.10
N ARG A 167 -16.44 0.35 10.15
CA ARG A 167 -15.14 0.96 10.45
C ARG A 167 -15.26 2.11 11.44
N ALA A 168 -16.29 2.96 11.32
CA ALA A 168 -16.55 4.03 12.26
C ALA A 168 -16.82 3.49 13.69
N ARG A 169 -17.62 2.41 13.84
CA ARG A 169 -17.84 1.74 15.14
C ARG A 169 -16.54 1.17 15.72
N TYR A 170 -15.73 0.50 14.90
CA TYR A 170 -14.44 -0.04 15.31
C TYR A 170 -13.51 1.08 15.83
N LEU A 171 -13.33 2.12 15.02
CA LEU A 171 -12.47 3.25 15.35
C LEU A 171 -12.95 4.00 16.59
N ARG A 172 -14.27 4.21 16.74
CA ARG A 172 -14.86 4.81 17.94
C ARG A 172 -14.50 4.00 19.18
N ARG A 173 -14.66 2.68 19.13
CA ARG A 173 -14.37 1.82 20.28
C ARG A 173 -12.88 1.84 20.66
N ILE A 174 -11.98 1.85 19.71
CA ILE A 174 -10.52 2.00 19.98
C ILE A 174 -10.23 3.36 20.62
N ARG A 175 -10.78 4.45 20.07
CA ARG A 175 -10.58 5.80 20.62
C ARG A 175 -11.17 5.98 22.02
N GLU A 176 -12.33 5.43 22.29
CA GLU A 176 -12.90 5.39 23.64
C GLU A 176 -11.99 4.70 24.62
N ASN A 177 -11.40 3.56 24.24
CA ASN A 177 -10.43 2.86 25.07
C ASN A 177 -9.13 3.70 25.27
N ASP A 178 -8.60 4.31 24.22
CA ASP A 178 -7.43 5.17 24.33
C ASP A 178 -7.68 6.43 25.19
N ALA A 179 -8.90 6.95 25.20
CA ALA A 179 -9.31 8.09 26.02
C ALA A 179 -9.32 7.79 27.53
N LEU A 180 -9.37 6.53 27.94
CA LEU A 180 -9.29 6.11 29.34
C LEU A 180 -7.88 6.31 29.95
N GLY A 181 -6.87 6.63 29.13
CA GLY A 181 -5.52 6.91 29.59
C GLY A 181 -4.90 5.72 30.35
N PRO A 182 -4.57 5.87 31.65
CA PRO A 182 -3.97 4.79 32.45
C PRO A 182 -4.89 3.57 32.64
N ASP A 183 -6.21 3.77 32.61
CA ASP A 183 -7.21 2.73 32.84
C ASP A 183 -7.61 2.01 31.54
N LYS A 184 -6.91 2.30 30.42
CA LYS A 184 -7.18 1.64 29.14
C LYS A 184 -6.99 0.14 29.24
N LYS A 185 -7.91 -0.62 28.66
CA LYS A 185 -7.76 -2.06 28.51
C LYS A 185 -6.65 -2.37 27.52
N PRO A 186 -5.79 -3.37 27.79
CA PRO A 186 -4.83 -3.86 26.79
C PRO A 186 -5.55 -4.31 25.52
N VAL A 187 -5.07 -3.88 24.35
CA VAL A 187 -5.59 -4.32 23.06
C VAL A 187 -4.65 -5.41 22.53
N ILE A 188 -5.21 -6.58 22.31
CA ILE A 188 -4.52 -7.75 21.81
C ILE A 188 -4.99 -8.00 20.38
N TYR A 189 -4.06 -8.08 19.45
CA TYR A 189 -4.31 -8.36 18.03
C TYR A 189 -3.97 -9.82 17.75
N MET A 190 -4.90 -10.55 17.18
CA MET A 190 -4.75 -11.96 16.89
C MET A 190 -5.05 -12.22 15.43
N ASP A 191 -4.34 -13.16 14.83
CA ASP A 191 -4.53 -13.58 13.45
C ASP A 191 -3.81 -14.89 13.15
N GLU A 192 -4.14 -15.51 12.02
CA GLU A 192 -3.47 -16.68 11.47
C GLU A 192 -2.71 -16.31 10.20
N THR A 193 -1.58 -16.97 10.04
CA THR A 193 -0.84 -16.93 8.78
C THR A 193 -0.29 -18.30 8.45
N TRP A 194 0.34 -18.42 7.29
CA TRP A 194 1.01 -19.66 6.89
C TRP A 194 2.34 -19.37 6.22
N ILE A 195 3.18 -20.38 6.24
CA ILE A 195 4.46 -20.37 5.55
C ILE A 195 4.67 -21.72 4.86
N HIS A 196 5.25 -21.70 3.68
CA HIS A 196 5.61 -22.94 2.97
C HIS A 196 7.05 -23.34 3.30
N ALA A 197 7.32 -24.62 3.30
CA ALA A 197 8.64 -25.16 3.63
C ALA A 197 9.76 -24.60 2.72
N HIS A 198 9.47 -24.35 1.46
CA HIS A 198 10.43 -23.80 0.49
C HIS A 198 10.39 -22.27 0.36
N TYR A 199 9.75 -21.60 1.33
CA TYR A 199 9.69 -20.14 1.32
C TYR A 199 11.06 -19.53 1.59
N THR A 200 11.60 -18.79 0.62
CA THR A 200 12.92 -18.15 0.68
C THR A 200 12.91 -16.79 -0.04
N VAL A 201 14.02 -16.10 0.00
CA VAL A 201 14.17 -14.78 -0.63
C VAL A 201 13.95 -14.85 -2.15
N SER A 202 13.34 -13.80 -2.71
CA SER A 202 13.10 -13.70 -4.15
C SER A 202 14.33 -13.23 -4.93
N LYS A 203 15.28 -12.55 -4.29
CA LYS A 203 16.49 -11.97 -4.88
C LYS A 203 17.68 -12.20 -3.96
N CYS A 204 18.81 -12.59 -4.52
CA CYS A 204 20.08 -12.68 -3.82
C CYS A 204 21.25 -12.30 -4.73
N TRP A 205 22.39 -12.00 -4.16
CA TRP A 205 23.62 -11.77 -4.90
C TRP A 205 24.09 -13.07 -5.55
N GLN A 206 24.31 -13.05 -6.86
CA GLN A 206 24.77 -14.19 -7.63
C GLN A 206 25.89 -13.77 -8.56
N SER A 207 26.87 -14.65 -8.78
CA SER A 207 27.95 -14.46 -9.75
C SER A 207 27.91 -15.54 -10.82
N SER A 208 28.67 -15.35 -11.90
CA SER A 208 28.84 -16.39 -12.91
C SER A 208 29.55 -17.66 -12.39
N ARG A 209 30.24 -17.55 -11.26
CA ARG A 209 30.99 -18.63 -10.62
C ARG A 209 30.22 -19.31 -9.50
N ASP A 210 29.45 -18.50 -8.73
CA ASP A 210 28.75 -18.95 -7.54
C ASP A 210 27.24 -18.94 -7.79
N LYS A 211 26.63 -20.10 -7.64
CA LYS A 211 25.17 -20.23 -7.73
C LYS A 211 24.58 -19.78 -6.40
N GLY A 212 23.85 -18.69 -6.41
CA GLY A 212 23.09 -18.23 -5.25
C GLY A 212 22.00 -19.24 -4.82
N VAL A 213 21.11 -18.78 -3.93
CA VAL A 213 19.97 -19.59 -3.46
C VAL A 213 19.13 -20.02 -4.66
N ARG A 214 18.93 -21.34 -4.83
CA ARG A 214 18.02 -21.89 -5.84
C ARG A 214 16.63 -21.99 -5.23
N LYS A 215 15.65 -21.36 -5.84
CA LYS A 215 14.26 -21.50 -5.43
C LYS A 215 13.74 -22.85 -5.94
N ASN A 216 13.11 -23.63 -5.07
CA ASN A 216 12.42 -24.86 -5.48
C ASN A 216 11.17 -24.51 -6.30
N ASP A 217 10.84 -25.34 -7.29
CA ASP A 217 9.68 -25.15 -8.18
C ASP A 217 8.35 -25.31 -7.43
N SER A 218 8.32 -26.16 -6.41
CA SER A 218 7.14 -26.35 -5.55
C SER A 218 7.25 -25.54 -4.26
N PRO A 219 6.15 -25.01 -3.71
CA PRO A 219 6.15 -24.30 -2.45
C PRO A 219 6.49 -25.19 -1.25
N GLY A 220 6.37 -26.50 -1.38
CA GLY A 220 6.53 -27.48 -0.30
C GLY A 220 5.35 -27.49 0.67
N GLN A 221 5.52 -28.21 1.77
CA GLN A 221 4.50 -28.38 2.80
C GLN A 221 4.15 -27.04 3.45
N ARG A 222 2.84 -26.79 3.67
CA ARG A 222 2.33 -25.60 4.35
C ARG A 222 2.32 -25.80 5.88
N TRP A 223 2.74 -24.78 6.59
CA TRP A 223 2.67 -24.68 8.04
C TRP A 223 1.77 -23.51 8.42
N VAL A 224 0.84 -23.74 9.31
CA VAL A 224 -0.07 -22.72 9.87
C VAL A 224 0.57 -22.16 11.14
N ILE A 225 0.50 -20.87 11.28
CA ILE A 225 1.01 -20.12 12.41
C ILE A 225 -0.14 -19.29 12.98
N VAL A 226 -0.42 -19.45 14.25
CA VAL A 226 -1.43 -18.66 14.99
C VAL A 226 -0.73 -17.99 16.15
N HIS A 227 -0.96 -16.72 16.31
CA HIS A 227 -0.43 -15.98 17.46
C HIS A 227 -1.25 -14.74 17.77
N ALA A 228 -1.00 -14.18 18.94
CA ALA A 228 -1.57 -12.92 19.36
C ALA A 228 -0.46 -12.03 19.94
N GLY A 229 -0.65 -10.72 19.88
CA GLY A 229 0.34 -9.78 20.41
C GLY A 229 -0.23 -8.38 20.66
N SER A 230 0.56 -7.55 21.30
CA SER A 230 0.22 -6.18 21.68
C SER A 230 1.46 -5.28 21.60
N GLU A 231 1.36 -4.06 22.08
CA GLU A 231 2.51 -3.15 22.23
C GLU A 231 3.66 -3.73 23.07
N ASN A 232 3.38 -4.75 23.88
CA ASN A 232 4.39 -5.43 24.73
C ASN A 232 5.05 -6.63 24.01
N GLY A 233 4.72 -6.87 22.76
CA GLY A 233 5.22 -8.01 22.01
C GLY A 233 4.17 -9.11 21.85
N PHE A 234 4.61 -10.28 21.43
CA PHE A 234 3.76 -11.47 21.38
C PHE A 234 3.31 -11.89 22.78
N VAL A 235 2.07 -12.37 22.90
CA VAL A 235 1.55 -12.97 24.12
C VAL A 235 2.30 -14.28 24.39
N SER A 236 3.05 -14.33 25.49
CA SER A 236 3.84 -15.52 25.86
C SER A 236 2.92 -16.74 26.00
N GLY A 237 3.32 -17.88 25.46
CA GLY A 237 2.53 -19.12 25.53
C GLY A 237 1.38 -19.22 24.53
N ALA A 238 0.98 -18.14 23.85
CA ALA A 238 -0.13 -18.16 22.89
C ALA A 238 0.28 -18.59 21.46
N GLY A 239 1.56 -18.85 21.20
CA GLY A 239 2.03 -19.25 19.88
C GLY A 239 1.64 -20.69 19.54
N LEU A 240 1.14 -20.90 18.32
CA LEU A 240 0.85 -22.21 17.75
C LEU A 240 1.45 -22.29 16.35
N VAL A 241 2.24 -23.32 16.08
CA VAL A 241 2.80 -23.63 14.75
C VAL A 241 2.55 -25.11 14.49
N PHE A 242 1.84 -25.43 13.42
CA PHE A 242 1.53 -26.83 13.08
C PHE A 242 1.52 -27.05 11.57
N LYS A 243 1.70 -28.29 11.18
CA LYS A 243 1.77 -28.74 9.79
C LYS A 243 0.35 -28.89 9.22
N ALA A 244 0.01 -28.14 8.17
CA ALA A 244 -1.29 -28.24 7.51
C ALA A 244 -1.46 -29.58 6.77
N LYS A 245 -2.72 -30.05 6.63
CA LYS A 245 -3.07 -31.29 5.91
C LYS A 245 -2.33 -32.53 6.44
N CYS A 246 -2.04 -32.56 7.73
CA CYS A 246 -1.50 -33.72 8.43
C CYS A 246 -2.60 -34.42 9.22
N LYS A 247 -2.71 -35.73 9.13
CA LYS A 247 -3.74 -36.51 9.84
C LYS A 247 -3.35 -36.91 11.27
N THR A 248 -2.17 -36.49 11.71
CA THR A 248 -1.61 -36.84 13.01
C THR A 248 -1.15 -35.59 13.75
N GLY A 249 -1.31 -35.56 15.06
CA GLY A 249 -0.94 -34.49 15.95
C GLY A 249 -2.14 -33.87 16.66
N ASP A 250 -1.85 -33.01 17.68
CA ASP A 250 -2.89 -32.36 18.50
C ASP A 250 -3.73 -31.34 17.67
N TYR A 251 -3.09 -30.71 16.69
CA TYR A 251 -3.72 -29.85 15.69
C TYR A 251 -3.42 -30.43 14.31
N HIS A 252 -4.45 -30.83 13.59
CA HIS A 252 -4.36 -31.50 12.28
C HIS A 252 -5.24 -30.80 11.26
N ASP A 253 -5.01 -31.12 9.97
CA ASP A 253 -5.68 -30.50 8.82
C ASP A 253 -5.43 -28.99 8.69
N GLU A 254 -6.45 -28.18 8.70
CA GLU A 254 -6.41 -26.73 8.61
C GLU A 254 -7.03 -26.10 9.85
N MET A 255 -6.90 -24.77 10.00
CA MET A 255 -7.61 -24.08 11.06
C MET A 255 -9.11 -24.09 10.74
N ASP A 256 -9.87 -24.77 11.56
CA ASP A 256 -11.32 -24.83 11.53
C ASP A 256 -11.92 -24.34 12.87
N GLY A 257 -13.24 -24.37 12.99
CA GLY A 257 -13.90 -23.89 14.20
C GLY A 257 -13.56 -24.66 15.45
N GLN A 258 -13.33 -25.96 15.36
CA GLN A 258 -12.98 -26.80 16.52
C GLN A 258 -11.53 -26.57 16.95
N ASN A 259 -10.60 -26.57 16.00
CA ASN A 259 -9.19 -26.27 16.26
C ASN A 259 -9.03 -24.85 16.82
N PHE A 260 -9.82 -23.90 16.32
CA PHE A 260 -9.79 -22.53 16.81
C PHE A 260 -10.30 -22.42 18.26
N LEU A 261 -11.42 -23.02 18.59
CA LEU A 261 -11.92 -23.06 19.98
C LEU A 261 -10.94 -23.78 20.92
N LYS A 262 -10.32 -24.87 20.47
CA LYS A 262 -9.28 -25.56 21.22
C LYS A 262 -8.08 -24.62 21.46
N TYR A 263 -7.61 -23.93 20.43
CA TYR A 263 -6.53 -22.95 20.57
C TYR A 263 -6.88 -21.83 21.56
N LEU A 264 -8.08 -21.27 21.49
CA LEU A 264 -8.54 -20.25 22.44
C LEU A 264 -8.47 -20.75 23.87
N ASN A 265 -9.03 -21.91 24.15
CA ASN A 265 -9.11 -22.45 25.51
C ASN A 265 -7.76 -22.90 26.07
N GLU A 266 -6.92 -23.56 25.25
CA GLU A 266 -5.68 -24.16 25.72
C GLU A 266 -4.49 -23.22 25.72
N LYS A 267 -4.46 -22.25 24.78
CA LYS A 267 -3.28 -21.41 24.54
C LYS A 267 -3.51 -19.93 24.69
N LEU A 268 -4.62 -19.40 24.17
CA LEU A 268 -4.77 -17.95 24.16
C LEU A 268 -5.33 -17.43 25.50
N ILE A 269 -6.52 -17.89 25.89
CA ILE A 269 -7.22 -17.39 27.10
C ILE A 269 -6.37 -17.50 28.37
N PRO A 270 -5.67 -18.64 28.64
CA PRO A 270 -4.86 -18.74 29.86
C PRO A 270 -3.68 -17.74 29.93
N ASN A 271 -3.29 -17.19 28.80
CA ASN A 271 -2.14 -16.29 28.67
C ASN A 271 -2.53 -14.82 28.39
N LEU A 272 -3.83 -14.53 28.27
CA LEU A 272 -4.29 -13.15 28.08
C LEU A 272 -4.14 -12.32 29.38
N PRO A 273 -3.82 -11.03 29.26
CA PRO A 273 -3.89 -10.13 30.40
C PRO A 273 -5.37 -9.98 30.86
N PRO A 274 -5.59 -9.72 32.16
CA PRO A 274 -6.95 -9.53 32.67
C PRO A 274 -7.70 -8.43 31.91
N SER A 275 -8.97 -8.69 31.59
CA SER A 275 -9.89 -7.68 31.00
C SER A 275 -9.34 -6.95 29.76
N CYS A 276 -8.88 -7.70 28.77
CA CYS A 276 -8.37 -7.13 27.51
C CYS A 276 -9.46 -7.02 26.41
N ILE A 277 -9.17 -6.23 25.39
CA ILE A 277 -9.89 -6.19 24.11
C ILE A 277 -9.13 -7.08 23.12
N LEU A 278 -9.76 -8.15 22.66
CA LEU A 278 -9.20 -9.02 21.61
C LEU A 278 -9.74 -8.58 20.26
N VAL A 279 -8.83 -8.20 19.36
CA VAL A 279 -9.14 -7.82 17.98
C VAL A 279 -9.03 -9.06 17.10
N LEU A 280 -10.13 -9.39 16.40
CA LEU A 280 -10.26 -10.54 15.50
C LEU A 280 -10.76 -10.08 14.13
N ASP A 281 -10.41 -10.81 13.09
CA ASP A 281 -11.05 -10.69 11.78
C ASP A 281 -12.41 -11.43 11.73
N ASN A 282 -13.03 -11.45 10.55
CA ASN A 282 -14.35 -12.06 10.34
C ASN A 282 -14.26 -13.39 9.59
N ALA A 283 -13.21 -14.19 9.81
CA ALA A 283 -13.16 -15.53 9.23
C ALA A 283 -14.38 -16.35 9.65
N SER A 284 -14.81 -17.27 8.79
CA SER A 284 -16.03 -18.06 9.00
C SER A 284 -16.00 -18.85 10.31
N TYR A 285 -14.84 -19.38 10.69
CA TYR A 285 -14.65 -20.12 11.94
C TYR A 285 -14.52 -19.22 13.18
N HIS A 286 -14.19 -17.93 13.03
CA HIS A 286 -14.31 -16.95 14.12
C HIS A 286 -15.76 -16.53 14.35
N SER A 287 -16.60 -16.66 13.31
CA SER A 287 -17.97 -16.15 13.28
C SER A 287 -19.02 -17.26 13.39
N MET A 288 -18.69 -18.36 14.06
CA MET A 288 -19.66 -19.42 14.36
C MET A 288 -20.75 -18.87 15.26
N GLN A 289 -22.00 -18.93 14.78
CA GLN A 289 -23.16 -18.46 15.53
C GLN A 289 -23.60 -19.54 16.53
N LEU A 290 -23.94 -19.12 17.76
CA LEU A 290 -24.57 -19.97 18.76
C LEU A 290 -25.91 -20.47 18.25
N ASP A 291 -26.74 -19.54 17.78
CA ASP A 291 -28.05 -19.84 17.24
C ASP A 291 -28.13 -19.37 15.80
N LYS A 292 -28.02 -20.32 14.88
CA LYS A 292 -28.08 -20.01 13.46
C LYS A 292 -29.51 -19.74 13.02
N ALA A 293 -29.79 -18.51 12.61
CA ALA A 293 -31.10 -18.13 12.13
C ALA A 293 -31.56 -18.98 10.94
N PRO A 294 -32.85 -19.36 10.89
CA PRO A 294 -33.42 -20.07 9.77
C PRO A 294 -33.32 -19.32 8.46
N THR A 295 -33.03 -20.04 7.39
CA THR A 295 -32.91 -19.54 6.02
C THR A 295 -34.09 -20.01 5.16
N THR A 296 -34.10 -19.58 3.89
CA THR A 296 -35.08 -20.09 2.90
C THR A 296 -34.97 -21.59 2.67
N ALA A 297 -33.86 -22.23 3.00
CA ALA A 297 -33.67 -23.68 2.93
C ALA A 297 -34.23 -24.44 4.14
N THR A 298 -34.41 -23.77 5.31
CA THR A 298 -34.90 -24.39 6.55
C THR A 298 -36.37 -24.82 6.43
N ARG A 299 -36.78 -25.92 7.06
CA ARG A 299 -38.18 -26.38 7.03
C ARG A 299 -39.08 -25.43 7.81
N LYS A 300 -40.36 -25.34 7.43
CA LYS A 300 -41.35 -24.42 8.07
C LYS A 300 -41.43 -24.63 9.57
N ASP A 301 -41.44 -25.90 10.01
CA ASP A 301 -41.60 -26.26 11.44
C ASP A 301 -40.37 -25.82 12.26
N ASP A 302 -39.19 -25.93 11.69
CA ASP A 302 -37.94 -25.47 12.32
C ASP A 302 -37.90 -23.92 12.41
N VAL A 303 -38.47 -23.21 11.43
CA VAL A 303 -38.63 -21.75 11.51
C VAL A 303 -39.56 -21.39 12.64
N LYS A 304 -40.69 -22.06 12.79
CA LYS A 304 -41.65 -21.86 13.91
C LYS A 304 -41.01 -22.17 15.25
N LYS A 305 -40.24 -23.27 15.34
CA LYS A 305 -39.55 -23.66 16.57
C LYS A 305 -38.55 -22.57 16.99
N PHE A 306 -37.71 -22.08 16.04
CA PHE A 306 -36.79 -20.97 16.30
C PHE A 306 -37.51 -19.70 16.78
N MET A 307 -38.60 -19.31 16.10
CA MET A 307 -39.40 -18.12 16.52
C MET A 307 -39.97 -18.29 17.92
N LYS A 308 -40.44 -19.48 18.30
CA LYS A 308 -40.93 -19.77 19.63
C LYS A 308 -39.84 -19.71 20.70
N GLU A 309 -38.67 -20.27 20.43
CA GLU A 309 -37.51 -20.21 21.34
C GLU A 309 -37.02 -18.77 21.59
N HIS A 310 -37.20 -17.89 20.62
CA HIS A 310 -36.80 -16.48 20.72
C HIS A 310 -37.95 -15.53 21.07
N ASN A 311 -39.11 -16.07 21.49
CA ASN A 311 -40.31 -15.31 21.85
C ASN A 311 -40.82 -14.37 20.74
N ILE A 312 -40.59 -14.73 19.46
CA ILE A 312 -41.11 -13.98 18.32
C ILE A 312 -42.55 -14.43 18.03
N THR A 313 -43.46 -13.49 18.03
CA THR A 313 -44.90 -13.76 17.83
C THR A 313 -45.16 -14.06 16.35
N TYR A 314 -45.89 -15.14 16.09
CA TYR A 314 -46.30 -15.52 14.74
C TYR A 314 -47.71 -16.12 14.74
N ARG A 315 -48.36 -16.19 13.56
CA ARG A 315 -49.65 -16.88 13.37
C ARG A 315 -49.40 -18.25 12.78
N GLU A 316 -50.10 -19.28 13.26
CA GLU A 316 -49.96 -20.67 12.78
C GLU A 316 -50.25 -20.84 11.30
N GLU A 317 -51.12 -19.99 10.76
CA GLU A 317 -51.54 -20.00 9.35
C GLU A 317 -50.52 -19.44 8.39
N TRP A 318 -49.52 -18.69 8.88
CA TRP A 318 -48.53 -18.04 8.01
C TRP A 318 -47.78 -19.00 7.15
N THR A 319 -47.56 -18.58 5.93
CA THR A 319 -46.64 -19.27 5.00
C THR A 319 -45.22 -19.16 5.48
N LYS A 320 -44.34 -20.01 4.96
CA LYS A 320 -42.89 -19.95 5.29
C LYS A 320 -42.28 -18.58 4.96
N ALA A 321 -42.74 -17.97 3.85
CA ALA A 321 -42.23 -16.66 3.39
C ALA A 321 -42.64 -15.54 4.41
N GLU A 322 -43.86 -15.58 4.91
CA GLU A 322 -44.35 -14.62 5.93
C GLU A 322 -43.61 -14.81 7.24
N LEU A 323 -43.40 -16.05 7.69
CA LEU A 323 -42.63 -16.34 8.90
C LEU A 323 -41.18 -15.80 8.77
N LEU A 324 -40.53 -16.04 7.67
CA LEU A 324 -39.16 -15.52 7.44
C LEU A 324 -39.10 -13.99 7.32
N THR A 325 -40.17 -13.38 6.78
CA THR A 325 -40.25 -11.91 6.70
C THR A 325 -40.40 -11.29 8.09
N GLU A 326 -41.26 -11.90 8.93
CA GLU A 326 -41.44 -11.41 10.30
C GLU A 326 -40.21 -11.70 11.18
N LEU A 327 -39.60 -12.87 10.99
CA LEU A 327 -38.33 -13.20 11.64
C LEU A 327 -37.23 -12.15 11.32
N LYS A 328 -37.13 -11.71 10.07
CA LYS A 328 -36.15 -10.68 9.66
C LYS A 328 -36.37 -9.34 10.39
N LYS A 329 -37.62 -8.96 10.66
CA LYS A 329 -37.94 -7.72 11.38
C LYS A 329 -37.58 -7.75 12.85
N GLN A 330 -37.78 -8.91 13.50
CA GLN A 330 -37.60 -9.10 14.93
C GLN A 330 -36.37 -9.94 15.28
N MET A 331 -35.42 -10.05 14.34
CA MET A 331 -34.25 -10.92 14.48
C MET A 331 -33.37 -10.47 15.65
N PRO A 332 -33.09 -11.33 16.64
CA PRO A 332 -32.15 -11.01 17.69
C PRO A 332 -30.75 -10.78 17.18
N GLU A 333 -29.95 -10.01 17.90
CA GLU A 333 -28.54 -9.81 17.57
C GLU A 333 -27.80 -11.15 17.45
N LYS A 334 -26.97 -11.27 16.45
CA LYS A 334 -26.17 -12.47 16.23
C LYS A 334 -25.16 -12.65 17.36
N LYS A 335 -25.28 -13.76 18.08
CA LYS A 335 -24.32 -14.16 19.11
C LYS A 335 -23.34 -15.17 18.54
N TYR A 336 -22.07 -14.92 18.74
CA TYR A 336 -21.00 -15.80 18.27
C TYR A 336 -20.41 -16.59 19.43
N VAL A 337 -20.11 -17.86 19.18
CA VAL A 337 -19.53 -18.78 20.18
C VAL A 337 -18.25 -18.21 20.78
N VAL A 338 -17.39 -17.66 19.93
CA VAL A 338 -16.09 -17.07 20.32
C VAL A 338 -16.29 -15.85 21.21
N ASP A 339 -17.26 -14.99 20.87
CA ASP A 339 -17.51 -13.75 21.62
C ASP A 339 -18.06 -14.05 23.04
N GLU A 340 -18.99 -15.00 23.15
CA GLU A 340 -19.54 -15.42 24.44
C GLU A 340 -18.49 -16.16 25.29
N LEU A 341 -17.64 -16.99 24.66
CA LEU A 341 -16.54 -17.66 25.35
C LEU A 341 -15.57 -16.63 25.95
N LEU A 342 -15.11 -15.67 25.20
CA LEU A 342 -14.18 -14.63 25.67
C LEU A 342 -14.82 -13.73 26.72
N LYS A 343 -16.10 -13.37 26.54
CA LYS A 343 -16.88 -12.59 27.51
C LYS A 343 -17.03 -13.33 28.83
N SER A 344 -17.23 -14.64 28.84
CA SER A 344 -17.31 -15.44 30.06
C SER A 344 -16.02 -15.43 30.87
N HIS A 345 -14.88 -15.15 30.23
CA HIS A 345 -13.57 -14.97 30.85
C HIS A 345 -13.22 -13.49 31.13
N GLY A 346 -14.17 -12.56 30.95
CA GLY A 346 -13.98 -11.14 31.23
C GLY A 346 -13.29 -10.34 30.15
N HIS A 347 -13.14 -10.90 28.94
CA HIS A 347 -12.54 -10.22 27.78
C HIS A 347 -13.61 -9.65 26.87
N GLU A 348 -13.24 -8.63 26.10
CA GLU A 348 -14.07 -8.02 25.07
C GLU A 348 -13.56 -8.41 23.69
N VAL A 349 -14.45 -8.75 22.77
CA VAL A 349 -14.11 -9.01 21.36
C VAL A 349 -14.44 -7.78 20.52
N LEU A 350 -13.47 -7.31 19.74
CA LEU A 350 -13.64 -6.25 18.78
C LEU A 350 -13.31 -6.75 17.38
N ARG A 351 -14.34 -6.84 16.54
CA ARG A 351 -14.19 -7.38 15.18
C ARG A 351 -13.72 -6.32 14.20
N LEU A 352 -12.70 -6.65 13.41
CA LEU A 352 -12.22 -5.80 12.34
C LEU A 352 -13.32 -5.54 11.30
N PRO A 353 -13.39 -4.35 10.73
CA PRO A 353 -14.26 -4.10 9.59
C PRO A 353 -13.83 -4.97 8.40
N PRO A 354 -14.78 -5.55 7.66
CA PRO A 354 -14.46 -6.36 6.49
C PRO A 354 -13.54 -5.61 5.52
N TYR A 355 -12.60 -6.32 4.91
CA TYR A 355 -11.62 -5.78 3.96
C TYR A 355 -10.61 -4.77 4.53
N ASN A 356 -10.63 -4.47 5.82
CA ASN A 356 -9.71 -3.56 6.50
C ASN A 356 -8.64 -4.29 7.32
N CYS A 357 -7.94 -5.27 6.73
CA CYS A 357 -6.81 -5.93 7.40
C CYS A 357 -5.63 -4.97 7.65
N ASP A 358 -5.60 -3.83 6.98
CA ASP A 358 -4.67 -2.72 7.24
C ASP A 358 -4.86 -2.02 8.59
N LEU A 359 -5.94 -2.35 9.33
CA LEU A 359 -6.13 -1.96 10.73
C LEU A 359 -5.59 -3.01 11.72
N ASN A 360 -5.06 -4.13 11.23
CA ASN A 360 -4.49 -5.16 12.09
C ASN A 360 -2.94 -5.13 12.03
N PRO A 361 -2.25 -4.69 13.10
CA PRO A 361 -0.79 -4.59 13.10
C PRO A 361 -0.09 -5.94 12.94
N ILE A 362 -0.73 -7.06 13.32
CA ILE A 362 -0.15 -8.38 13.21
C ILE A 362 0.15 -8.79 11.77
N GLU A 363 -0.57 -8.25 10.79
CA GLU A 363 -0.28 -8.47 9.37
C GLU A 363 1.11 -7.97 8.96
N HIS A 364 1.53 -6.82 9.52
CA HIS A 364 2.88 -6.32 9.34
C HIS A 364 3.92 -7.15 10.10
N ILE A 365 3.55 -7.67 11.26
CA ILE A 365 4.39 -8.61 12.03
C ILE A 365 4.57 -9.92 11.25
N TRP A 366 3.53 -10.41 10.56
CA TRP A 366 3.64 -11.57 9.68
C TRP A 366 4.60 -11.33 8.50
N ASN A 367 4.60 -10.14 7.92
CA ASN A 367 5.56 -9.78 6.90
C ASN A 367 7.00 -9.83 7.43
N LEU A 368 7.23 -9.26 8.62
CA LEU A 368 8.55 -9.29 9.27
C LEU A 368 8.98 -10.72 9.61
N LEU A 369 8.06 -11.54 10.14
CA LEU A 369 8.31 -12.95 10.42
C LEU A 369 8.71 -13.72 9.16
N LYS A 370 7.92 -13.58 8.10
CA LYS A 370 8.20 -14.24 6.82
C LYS A 370 9.54 -13.81 6.24
N GLN A 371 9.88 -12.53 6.33
CA GLN A 371 11.19 -12.03 5.90
C GLN A 371 12.31 -12.70 6.68
N ARG A 372 12.24 -12.72 8.03
CA ARG A 372 13.28 -13.35 8.88
C ARG A 372 13.44 -14.84 8.62
N VAL A 373 12.34 -15.54 8.31
CA VAL A 373 12.41 -16.95 7.90
C VAL A 373 13.05 -17.09 6.53
N ALA A 374 12.64 -16.26 5.55
CA ALA A 374 13.18 -16.32 4.20
C ALA A 374 14.69 -16.09 4.16
N ASP A 375 15.20 -15.15 4.96
CA ASP A 375 16.63 -14.81 5.06
C ASP A 375 17.48 -16.00 5.54
N LYS A 376 16.91 -16.87 6.39
CA LYS A 376 17.60 -18.02 6.96
C LYS A 376 17.32 -19.34 6.24
N ASN A 377 16.24 -19.43 5.45
CA ASN A 377 15.81 -20.65 4.79
C ASN A 377 16.51 -20.86 3.43
N VAL A 378 17.84 -20.91 3.46
CA VAL A 378 18.69 -21.09 2.26
C VAL A 378 18.58 -22.51 1.70
N GLU A 379 18.58 -23.49 2.58
CA GLU A 379 18.57 -24.94 2.23
C GLU A 379 17.17 -25.47 1.90
N GLN A 380 16.11 -24.77 2.31
CA GLN A 380 14.70 -25.07 2.04
C GLN A 380 14.30 -26.51 2.46
N HIS A 381 14.80 -26.97 3.60
CA HIS A 381 14.45 -28.26 4.17
C HIS A 381 13.16 -28.20 4.99
N GLU A 382 12.21 -29.08 4.69
CA GLU A 382 10.91 -29.17 5.39
C GLU A 382 11.05 -29.31 6.91
N ASN A 383 12.04 -30.08 7.37
CA ASN A 383 12.24 -30.33 8.80
C ASN A 383 12.79 -29.13 9.58
N LYS A 384 13.34 -28.12 8.89
CA LYS A 384 13.92 -26.91 9.53
C LYS A 384 12.94 -25.77 9.64
N ILE A 385 11.88 -25.77 8.83
CA ILE A 385 10.98 -24.61 8.72
C ILE A 385 10.24 -24.29 10.03
N GLU A 386 9.85 -25.33 10.78
CA GLU A 386 9.20 -25.14 12.08
C GLU A 386 10.12 -24.43 13.07
N GLN A 387 11.37 -24.90 13.18
CA GLN A 387 12.35 -24.27 14.08
C GLN A 387 12.68 -22.85 13.62
N LEU A 388 12.91 -22.64 12.32
CA LEU A 388 13.15 -21.31 11.76
C LEU A 388 11.98 -20.35 12.05
N THR A 389 10.76 -20.85 12.02
CA THR A 389 9.55 -20.06 12.34
C THR A 389 9.52 -19.71 13.83
N LYS A 390 9.79 -20.67 14.73
CA LYS A 390 9.86 -20.41 16.17
C LYS A 390 10.99 -19.42 16.52
N ASP A 391 12.13 -19.55 15.88
CA ASP A 391 13.26 -18.63 16.05
C ASP A 391 12.92 -17.23 15.55
N ALA A 392 12.21 -17.13 14.43
CA ALA A 392 11.74 -15.85 13.90
C ALA A 392 10.72 -15.19 14.84
N ILE A 393 9.77 -15.94 15.40
CA ILE A 393 8.82 -15.45 16.40
C ILE A 393 9.58 -14.90 17.60
N SER A 394 10.52 -15.67 18.17
CA SER A 394 11.31 -15.28 19.32
C SER A 394 12.20 -14.06 19.07
N SER A 395 12.57 -13.81 17.81
CA SER A 395 13.40 -12.66 17.44
C SER A 395 12.61 -11.36 17.32
N ILE A 396 11.27 -11.42 17.15
CA ILE A 396 10.40 -10.23 17.03
C ILE A 396 10.20 -9.62 18.42
N THR A 397 10.59 -8.36 18.56
CA THR A 397 10.63 -7.64 19.82
C THR A 397 9.37 -6.80 20.07
N ALA A 398 9.20 -6.33 21.31
CA ALA A 398 8.17 -5.34 21.65
C ALA A 398 8.32 -4.03 20.85
N GLU A 399 9.55 -3.64 20.52
CA GLU A 399 9.81 -2.46 19.66
C GLU A 399 9.27 -2.65 18.24
N ASP A 400 9.43 -3.85 17.66
CA ASP A 400 8.85 -4.18 16.35
C ASP A 400 7.33 -4.00 16.39
N TRP A 401 6.67 -4.50 17.45
CA TRP A 401 5.23 -4.38 17.64
C TRP A 401 4.80 -2.92 17.83
N LYS A 402 5.47 -2.15 18.70
CA LYS A 402 5.18 -0.72 18.90
C LYS A 402 5.27 0.08 17.61
N LYS A 403 6.30 -0.20 16.79
CA LYS A 403 6.46 0.44 15.47
C LYS A 403 5.25 0.17 14.57
N GLN A 404 4.77 -1.07 14.50
CA GLN A 404 3.62 -1.42 13.67
C GLN A 404 2.32 -0.85 14.24
N ILE A 405 2.09 -0.92 15.55
CA ILE A 405 0.92 -0.31 16.20
C ILE A 405 0.90 1.21 15.96
N ASN A 406 2.03 1.90 16.09
CA ASN A 406 2.11 3.33 15.79
C ASN A 406 1.86 3.64 14.30
N HIS A 407 2.22 2.73 13.40
CA HIS A 407 1.85 2.84 11.99
C HIS A 407 0.33 2.72 11.81
N ILE A 408 -0.29 1.72 12.43
CA ILE A 408 -1.75 1.52 12.35
C ILE A 408 -2.50 2.71 12.95
N LYS A 409 -2.07 3.28 14.06
CA LYS A 409 -2.68 4.50 14.64
C LYS A 409 -2.74 5.67 13.66
N ARG A 410 -1.73 5.84 12.79
CA ARG A 410 -1.79 6.84 11.71
C ARG A 410 -2.81 6.47 10.62
N VAL A 411 -2.94 5.19 10.32
CA VAL A 411 -3.95 4.69 9.38
C VAL A 411 -5.35 4.90 9.95
N GLU A 412 -5.57 4.59 11.23
CA GLU A 412 -6.82 4.83 11.96
C GLU A 412 -7.21 6.31 11.94
N GLU A 413 -6.26 7.22 12.20
CA GLU A 413 -6.50 8.65 12.14
C GLU A 413 -6.86 9.12 10.72
N THR A 414 -6.22 8.55 9.69
CA THR A 414 -6.55 8.84 8.29
C THR A 414 -7.98 8.40 7.96
N TYR A 415 -8.40 7.22 8.42
CA TYR A 415 -9.75 6.74 8.22
C TYR A 415 -10.76 7.56 9.04
N TRP A 416 -10.43 7.87 10.28
CA TRP A 416 -11.29 8.71 11.13
C TRP A 416 -11.57 10.06 10.50
N THR A 417 -10.53 10.80 10.13
CA THR A 417 -10.66 12.11 9.48
C THR A 417 -11.43 12.04 8.15
N ARG A 418 -11.35 10.93 7.43
CA ARG A 418 -12.04 10.78 6.15
C ARG A 418 -13.52 10.42 6.31
N ASP A 419 -13.82 9.51 7.24
CA ASP A 419 -15.13 8.89 7.36
C ASP A 419 -16.02 9.60 8.41
N VAL A 420 -15.42 10.31 9.35
CA VAL A 420 -16.06 10.92 10.51
C VAL A 420 -15.95 12.45 10.42
N THR A 421 -16.75 13.05 9.54
CA THR A 421 -16.81 14.52 9.45
C THR A 421 -17.75 15.13 10.50
N ASN A 422 -18.79 14.39 10.95
CA ASN A 422 -19.73 14.83 11.99
C ASN A 422 -20.21 13.64 12.82
N GLU A 423 -20.03 13.66 14.14
CA GLU A 423 -20.45 12.58 15.05
C GLU A 423 -21.96 12.30 15.00
N THR A 424 -22.78 13.32 14.86
CA THR A 424 -24.25 13.20 14.75
C THR A 424 -24.70 12.52 13.46
N GLU A 425 -24.03 12.76 12.34
CA GLU A 425 -24.34 12.09 11.07
C GLU A 425 -23.97 10.59 11.09
N ILE A 426 -23.00 10.21 11.93
CA ILE A 426 -22.58 8.81 12.06
C ILE A 426 -23.61 8.00 12.84
N ASP A 427 -24.16 8.53 13.91
CA ASP A 427 -25.16 7.83 14.69
C ASP A 427 -26.42 7.59 13.86
N ASP A 428 -26.88 8.60 13.13
CA ASP A 428 -27.98 8.47 12.18
C ASP A 428 -27.66 7.48 11.05
N PHE A 429 -26.42 7.50 10.56
CA PHE A 429 -25.94 6.63 9.51
C PHE A 429 -25.80 5.17 9.98
N ILE A 430 -25.25 4.94 11.18
CA ILE A 430 -25.14 3.63 11.81
C ILE A 430 -26.54 3.03 12.05
N ILE A 431 -27.50 3.84 12.48
CA ILE A 431 -28.89 3.41 12.68
C ILE A 431 -29.53 3.02 11.35
N ARG A 432 -29.37 3.82 10.28
CA ARG A 432 -29.92 3.51 8.96
C ARG A 432 -29.31 2.25 8.35
N VAL A 433 -28.00 2.11 8.39
CA VAL A 433 -27.30 0.92 7.85
C VAL A 433 -27.59 -0.32 8.71
N GLY A 434 -27.83 -0.16 10.00
CA GLY A 434 -28.25 -1.25 10.87
C GLY A 434 -29.65 -1.80 10.53
N MET A 435 -30.52 -0.96 9.97
CA MET A 435 -31.85 -1.37 9.49
C MET A 435 -31.82 -2.04 8.09
N ASP A 436 -30.88 -1.60 7.21
CA ASP A 436 -30.76 -2.14 5.84
C ASP A 436 -29.88 -3.40 5.73
N SER A 437 -29.13 -3.76 6.76
CA SER A 437 -28.18 -4.90 6.72
C SER A 437 -28.85 -6.29 6.77
N SER A 438 -30.16 -6.37 6.59
CA SER A 438 -30.89 -7.66 6.54
C SER A 438 -30.87 -8.35 5.17
N ASP A 439 -30.25 -7.77 4.13
CA ASP A 439 -30.48 -8.22 2.76
C ASP A 439 -29.23 -8.59 1.94
N ASP A 440 -28.13 -9.01 2.54
CA ASP A 440 -27.01 -9.56 1.75
C ASP A 440 -26.47 -10.87 2.33
N SER A 441 -27.34 -11.85 2.54
CA SER A 441 -26.95 -13.26 2.59
C SER A 441 -27.24 -13.91 1.24
N SER A 442 -26.59 -13.40 0.17
CA SER A 442 -26.40 -14.20 -1.02
C SER A 442 -25.58 -15.42 -0.63
N SER A 443 -26.20 -16.57 -0.76
CA SER A 443 -25.57 -17.88 -0.70
C SER A 443 -24.24 -17.87 -1.48
N GLU A 444 -23.14 -17.78 -0.78
CA GLU A 444 -21.90 -18.30 -1.32
C GLU A 444 -22.08 -19.80 -1.37
N THR A 445 -22.42 -20.28 -2.54
CA THR A 445 -22.22 -21.66 -2.92
C THR A 445 -20.75 -21.95 -2.72
N ASP A 446 -20.47 -22.90 -1.86
CA ASP A 446 -19.18 -23.52 -1.65
C ASP A 446 -18.75 -24.16 -2.98
N THR A 447 -18.23 -23.36 -3.88
CA THR A 447 -17.40 -23.81 -4.97
C THR A 447 -15.99 -23.81 -4.42
N SER A 448 -15.53 -25.04 -4.13
CA SER A 448 -14.10 -25.33 -3.98
C SER A 448 -13.35 -24.65 -5.12
N ALA A 449 -12.92 -23.41 -4.86
CA ALA A 449 -12.00 -22.70 -5.71
C ALA A 449 -10.66 -23.43 -5.56
N GLU A 450 -10.28 -24.14 -6.61
CA GLU A 450 -8.89 -24.49 -6.86
C GLU A 450 -8.10 -23.19 -6.70
N GLU A 451 -7.34 -23.11 -5.62
CA GLU A 451 -6.39 -22.06 -5.36
C GLU A 451 -5.40 -22.04 -6.53
N ARG A 452 -5.61 -21.14 -7.48
CA ARG A 452 -4.52 -20.70 -8.34
C ARG A 452 -3.59 -19.92 -7.44
N ASP A 453 -2.45 -20.51 -7.13
CA ASP A 453 -1.28 -19.85 -6.59
C ASP A 453 -0.99 -18.59 -7.44
N SER A 454 -1.60 -17.46 -7.09
CA SER A 454 -1.13 -16.19 -7.57
C SER A 454 0.11 -15.87 -6.76
N GLU A 455 1.26 -16.11 -7.38
CA GLU A 455 2.55 -15.63 -6.93
C GLU A 455 2.41 -14.19 -6.43
N MET A 456 2.51 -14.00 -5.11
CA MET A 456 2.79 -12.69 -4.53
C MET A 456 4.26 -12.34 -4.85
N SER A 457 4.53 -12.11 -6.14
CA SER A 457 5.75 -11.46 -6.58
C SER A 457 5.55 -9.96 -6.45
N GLY A 458 6.16 -9.35 -5.48
CA GLY A 458 6.23 -7.90 -5.40
C GLY A 458 6.11 -7.35 -3.98
N ILE A 459 7.03 -7.73 -3.12
CA ILE A 459 7.42 -6.84 -2.02
C ILE A 459 8.38 -5.84 -2.66
N GLU A 460 7.87 -4.71 -3.13
CA GLU A 460 8.71 -3.53 -3.33
C GLU A 460 9.11 -3.07 -1.93
N GLU A 461 10.42 -2.96 -1.72
CA GLU A 461 10.99 -2.28 -0.58
C GLU A 461 10.29 -0.93 -0.44
N ILE A 462 9.71 -0.69 0.71
CA ILE A 462 9.26 0.64 1.08
C ILE A 462 10.54 1.38 1.45
N ASP A 463 11.06 2.18 0.51
CA ASP A 463 12.05 3.20 0.81
C ASP A 463 11.44 4.13 1.85
N TYR A 464 11.95 4.04 3.07
CA TYR A 464 11.71 5.02 4.10
C TYR A 464 12.59 6.24 3.77
N ASP A 465 12.04 7.22 3.07
CA ASP A 465 12.59 8.57 3.06
C ASP A 465 12.56 9.08 4.50
N ASP A 466 13.74 9.05 5.12
CA ASP A 466 14.06 9.73 6.36
C ASP A 466 13.93 11.24 6.11
N PRO A 467 13.09 11.99 6.83
CA PRO A 467 13.08 13.45 6.71
C PRO A 467 14.35 13.98 7.35
N GLY A 468 15.33 14.32 6.50
CA GLY A 468 16.63 14.85 6.86
C GLY A 468 16.57 15.96 7.91
N GLU A 469 17.40 15.79 8.88
CA GLU A 469 17.73 16.78 9.92
C GLU A 469 18.30 18.06 9.29
N GLY A 470 17.84 19.17 9.84
CA GLY A 470 18.19 20.52 9.42
C GLY A 470 19.69 20.82 9.59
N THR A 471 20.19 21.47 8.58
CA THR A 471 21.50 22.12 8.54
C THR A 471 21.70 23.09 9.70
N SER A 472 22.65 22.82 10.56
CA SER A 472 23.29 23.84 11.39
C SER A 472 24.68 24.15 10.85
N THR A 473 24.81 25.37 10.35
CA THR A 473 26.05 26.03 10.01
C THR A 473 26.93 26.21 11.26
N SER A 474 28.17 25.75 11.22
CA SER A 474 29.22 26.34 12.05
C SER A 474 30.55 26.40 11.30
N THR A 475 31.10 27.55 11.43
CA THR A 475 32.25 28.22 10.90
C THR A 475 33.58 27.47 11.09
N LYS A 476 34.46 27.72 10.11
CA LYS A 476 35.88 27.41 10.03
C LYS A 476 36.69 27.93 11.20
N THR A 477 37.65 27.15 11.68
CA THR A 477 39.02 27.62 11.95
C THR A 477 40.00 26.48 11.67
N GLY A 478 41.05 26.82 10.98
CA GLY A 478 42.12 25.93 10.55
C GLY A 478 43.08 25.60 11.69
N ASP A 479 43.79 24.52 11.44
CA ASP A 479 45.25 24.46 11.63
C ASP A 479 45.80 23.09 11.20
N ARG A 480 46.74 23.14 10.29
CA ARG A 480 47.73 22.06 10.09
C ARG A 480 48.87 22.23 11.09
N PRO A 481 49.54 21.19 11.55
CA PRO A 481 50.80 20.85 10.87
C PRO A 481 51.11 19.33 10.75
N SER A 482 51.93 19.11 9.79
CA SER A 482 52.83 18.06 9.35
C SER A 482 53.63 17.23 10.39
N THR A 483 54.12 16.12 9.82
CA THR A 483 55.34 15.30 10.05
C THR A 483 55.10 13.98 10.78
N SER A 484 55.32 12.89 10.12
CA SER A 484 56.48 12.06 9.78
C SER A 484 56.67 10.82 10.69
N GLN A 485 56.78 9.67 10.01
CA GLN A 485 57.66 8.51 10.31
C GLN A 485 57.46 7.71 11.64
N ASN A 486 56.94 6.50 11.53
CA ASN A 486 57.73 5.24 11.42
C ASN A 486 56.78 4.11 11.00
#